data_ce285357b2debaf2e9cba3325b3bb368
#
_entry.id   ce285357b2debaf2e9cba3325b3bb368
#
_cell.length_a   1.000
_cell.length_b   1.000
_cell.length_c   1.000
_cell.angle_alpha   90.00
_cell.angle_beta   90.00
_cell.angle_gamma   90.00
#
_symmetry.space_group_name_H-M   'P 1'
#
loop_
_entity.id
_entity.type
_entity.pdbx_description
1 polymer ?
#
loop_
_entity_poly.entity_id
_entity_poly.type
_entity_poly.pdbx_seq_one_letter_code
_entity_poly.pdbx_strand_id
1 'polypeptide(L)'
;VHNGKVFIGVFDGRLEALDAASGEVIWSEVTVDQTKPYTITGAPRVFKDKVIIGNAGGELGVRGYVTAYDVATGELVWRFYTVPNPEKKPDGAVSDAILAKLANETWGDDGAWVTDGGGGTAWDSIVYDTVNDQILIGVGNGSPWNPDIRDPNSDGDNLFLSSILAVDADTGEYRWHYQTTPRDRWDYTATQQIMLADLPLGEGGADRRVVMQAPKNGFFYVLDAADGELISATPFTQQNWTTGEFDENGRPILIQDAVDMALTVVIPGPTGAHNWHPM
;
A
#
# COMPACT_ATOMS: atom_id res chain seq x y z
N VAL A 1 14.46 15.72 -3.96
CA VAL A 1 15.67 16.53 -3.61
C VAL A 1 15.45 17.12 -2.23
N HIS A 2 16.46 16.98 -1.33
CA HIS A 2 16.39 17.51 0.02
C HIS A 2 17.80 17.83 0.54
N ASN A 3 17.99 19.02 1.11
CA ASN A 3 19.25 19.47 1.73
C ASN A 3 20.50 19.17 0.87
N GLY A 4 20.45 19.54 -0.42
CA GLY A 4 21.56 19.35 -1.36
C GLY A 4 21.80 17.91 -1.81
N LYS A 5 20.88 16.98 -1.50
CA LYS A 5 20.92 15.58 -1.95
C LYS A 5 19.79 15.27 -2.91
N VAL A 6 20.05 14.40 -3.87
CA VAL A 6 19.05 13.74 -4.72
C VAL A 6 18.96 12.28 -4.26
N PHE A 7 17.74 11.82 -3.95
CA PHE A 7 17.51 10.41 -3.60
C PHE A 7 16.88 9.71 -4.81
N ILE A 8 17.41 8.55 -5.15
CA ILE A 8 16.97 7.74 -6.29
C ILE A 8 16.85 6.27 -5.91
N GLY A 9 15.71 5.66 -6.25
CA GLY A 9 15.58 4.22 -6.26
C GLY A 9 16.12 3.64 -7.56
N VAL A 10 16.97 2.64 -7.46
CA VAL A 10 17.58 1.97 -8.61
C VAL A 10 16.86 0.65 -8.87
N PHE A 11 16.74 0.26 -10.14
CA PHE A 11 15.98 -0.92 -10.54
C PHE A 11 16.48 -2.23 -9.90
N ASP A 12 17.76 -2.29 -9.53
CA ASP A 12 18.36 -3.43 -8.85
C ASP A 12 18.09 -3.47 -7.33
N GLY A 13 17.24 -2.57 -6.83
CA GLY A 13 16.82 -2.53 -5.43
C GLY A 13 17.71 -1.71 -4.52
N ARG A 14 18.58 -0.86 -5.06
CA ARG A 14 19.35 0.10 -4.24
C ARG A 14 18.58 1.42 -4.09
N LEU A 15 18.74 2.03 -2.93
CA LEU A 15 18.43 3.43 -2.67
C LEU A 15 19.73 4.20 -2.57
N GLU A 16 19.89 5.25 -3.37
CA GLU A 16 21.10 6.07 -3.40
C GLU A 16 20.80 7.52 -3.06
N ALA A 17 21.71 8.12 -2.32
CA ALA A 17 21.78 9.57 -2.13
C ALA A 17 22.97 10.13 -2.91
N LEU A 18 22.68 11.06 -3.79
CA LEU A 18 23.67 11.73 -4.62
C LEU A 18 23.83 13.19 -4.16
N ASP A 19 25.03 13.71 -4.22
CA ASP A 19 25.26 15.15 -4.10
C ASP A 19 24.60 15.88 -5.29
N ALA A 20 23.73 16.84 -5.01
CA ALA A 20 22.94 17.51 -6.03
C ALA A 20 23.75 18.42 -6.96
N ALA A 21 24.97 18.79 -6.57
CA ALA A 21 25.85 19.67 -7.36
C ALA A 21 26.84 18.87 -8.22
N SER A 22 27.44 17.81 -7.65
CA SER A 22 28.46 17.01 -8.35
C SER A 22 27.91 15.74 -8.99
N GLY A 23 26.79 15.21 -8.48
CA GLY A 23 26.25 13.90 -8.87
C GLY A 23 27.01 12.72 -8.23
N GLU A 24 27.97 12.98 -7.34
CA GLU A 24 28.69 11.91 -6.65
C GLU A 24 27.80 11.18 -5.65
N VAL A 25 27.99 9.86 -5.52
CA VAL A 25 27.26 9.04 -4.55
C VAL A 25 27.75 9.37 -3.14
N ILE A 26 26.83 9.82 -2.26
CA ILE A 26 27.10 10.08 -0.84
C ILE A 26 26.99 8.78 -0.05
N TRP A 27 25.89 8.02 -0.27
CA TRP A 27 25.67 6.69 0.27
C TRP A 27 24.78 5.87 -0.66
N SER A 28 24.87 4.55 -0.54
CA SER A 28 24.10 3.60 -1.36
C SER A 28 23.75 2.39 -0.50
N GLU A 29 22.44 2.12 -0.33
CA GLU A 29 21.94 1.02 0.48
C GLU A 29 21.15 0.01 -0.37
N VAL A 30 21.42 -1.29 -0.18
CA VAL A 30 20.62 -2.36 -0.77
C VAL A 30 19.38 -2.56 0.08
N THR A 31 18.22 -2.21 -0.47
CA THR A 31 16.95 -2.24 0.27
C THR A 31 16.22 -3.58 0.17
N VAL A 32 16.61 -4.43 -0.76
CA VAL A 32 15.93 -5.66 -1.17
C VAL A 32 16.83 -6.88 -1.05
N ASP A 33 16.25 -8.07 -1.03
CA ASP A 33 16.97 -9.32 -1.29
C ASP A 33 17.20 -9.45 -2.81
N GLN A 34 18.42 -9.15 -3.26
CA GLN A 34 18.80 -9.18 -4.68
C GLN A 34 18.81 -10.60 -5.30
N THR A 35 18.59 -11.65 -4.50
CA THR A 35 18.41 -13.01 -5.02
C THR A 35 16.99 -13.26 -5.52
N LYS A 36 16.06 -12.36 -5.22
CA LYS A 36 14.66 -12.38 -5.63
C LYS A 36 14.37 -11.24 -6.61
N PRO A 37 13.29 -11.33 -7.40
CA PRO A 37 12.99 -10.35 -8.44
C PRO A 37 12.35 -9.06 -7.88
N TYR A 38 12.89 -8.55 -6.79
CA TYR A 38 12.54 -7.22 -6.28
C TYR A 38 13.05 -6.13 -7.21
N THR A 39 12.28 -5.08 -7.34
CA THR A 39 12.68 -3.84 -8.03
C THR A 39 12.25 -2.63 -7.24
N ILE A 40 12.74 -1.45 -7.63
CA ILE A 40 12.22 -0.16 -7.19
C ILE A 40 11.80 0.61 -8.43
N THR A 41 10.54 1.03 -8.48
CA THR A 41 9.96 1.82 -9.57
C THR A 41 9.38 3.15 -9.08
N GLY A 42 9.08 3.25 -7.79
CA GLY A 42 8.58 4.46 -7.15
C GLY A 42 9.67 5.47 -6.82
N ALA A 43 9.28 6.73 -6.68
CA ALA A 43 10.17 7.78 -6.23
C ALA A 43 10.30 7.78 -4.69
N PRO A 44 11.52 7.88 -4.13
CA PRO A 44 11.69 8.05 -2.69
C PRO A 44 11.02 9.32 -2.19
N ARG A 45 10.45 9.28 -0.99
CA ARG A 45 9.86 10.44 -0.31
C ARG A 45 10.71 10.81 0.89
N VAL A 46 10.93 12.10 1.09
CA VAL A 46 11.68 12.63 2.24
C VAL A 46 10.73 13.35 3.17
N PHE A 47 10.84 13.05 4.45
CA PHE A 47 10.13 13.75 5.53
C PHE A 47 11.04 13.81 6.77
N LYS A 48 11.01 14.92 7.48
CA LYS A 48 11.92 15.15 8.62
C LYS A 48 13.37 14.81 8.25
N ASP A 49 13.98 13.89 8.97
CA ASP A 49 15.33 13.36 8.80
C ASP A 49 15.38 11.98 8.10
N LYS A 50 14.27 11.55 7.49
CA LYS A 50 14.13 10.21 6.90
C LYS A 50 13.81 10.27 5.40
N VAL A 51 14.33 9.29 4.67
CA VAL A 51 13.91 8.97 3.31
C VAL A 51 13.25 7.60 3.30
N ILE A 52 12.05 7.52 2.71
CA ILE A 52 11.23 6.33 2.68
C ILE A 52 11.08 5.81 1.26
N ILE A 53 11.10 4.49 1.11
CA ILE A 53 10.90 3.79 -0.15
C ILE A 53 10.16 2.46 0.10
N GLY A 54 9.27 2.12 -0.81
CA GLY A 54 8.69 0.78 -0.91
C GLY A 54 9.38 -0.03 -1.99
N ASN A 55 8.91 -1.26 -2.19
CA ASN A 55 9.39 -2.12 -3.28
C ASN A 55 8.31 -2.33 -4.35
N ALA A 56 8.77 -2.68 -5.55
CA ALA A 56 8.00 -3.23 -6.64
C ALA A 56 8.40 -4.70 -6.87
N GLY A 57 7.87 -5.33 -7.93
CA GLY A 57 8.13 -6.74 -8.24
C GLY A 57 7.01 -7.67 -7.74
N GLY A 58 5.88 -7.15 -7.28
CA GLY A 58 4.75 -7.95 -6.80
C GLY A 58 4.35 -9.06 -7.77
N GLU A 59 4.22 -8.75 -9.05
CA GLU A 59 3.86 -9.70 -10.11
C GLU A 59 4.93 -10.79 -10.37
N LEU A 60 6.13 -10.58 -9.84
CA LEU A 60 7.26 -11.50 -10.02
C LEU A 60 7.47 -12.42 -8.80
N GLY A 61 6.56 -12.38 -7.83
CA GLY A 61 6.63 -13.22 -6.65
C GLY A 61 7.55 -12.67 -5.55
N VAL A 62 7.22 -11.50 -5.00
CA VAL A 62 7.91 -10.92 -3.86
C VAL A 62 6.93 -10.45 -2.79
N ARG A 63 7.44 -10.26 -1.58
CA ARG A 63 6.71 -9.74 -0.42
C ARG A 63 6.82 -8.23 -0.33
N GLY A 64 5.70 -7.54 -0.12
CA GLY A 64 5.66 -6.09 0.02
C GLY A 64 6.18 -5.58 1.36
N TYR A 65 6.85 -4.44 1.32
CA TYR A 65 7.26 -3.68 2.49
C TYR A 65 7.57 -2.21 2.15
N VAL A 66 7.69 -1.41 3.20
CA VAL A 66 8.17 -0.04 3.16
C VAL A 66 9.27 0.12 4.19
N THR A 67 10.31 0.87 3.84
CA THR A 67 11.47 1.09 4.71
C THR A 67 11.83 2.55 4.76
N ALA A 68 12.11 3.05 5.97
CA ALA A 68 12.68 4.38 6.19
C ALA A 68 14.16 4.28 6.53
N TYR A 69 14.94 5.17 5.95
CA TYR A 69 16.38 5.31 6.14
C TYR A 69 16.70 6.72 6.61
N ASP A 70 17.76 6.87 7.41
CA ASP A 70 18.29 8.18 7.77
C ASP A 70 18.82 8.93 6.54
N VAL A 71 18.40 10.17 6.35
CA VAL A 71 18.75 11.01 5.19
C VAL A 71 20.25 11.28 5.10
N ALA A 72 20.97 11.36 6.25
CA ALA A 72 22.36 11.72 6.27
C ALA A 72 23.27 10.50 6.03
N THR A 73 22.93 9.37 6.63
CA THR A 73 23.81 8.19 6.71
C THR A 73 23.38 7.03 5.80
N GLY A 74 22.10 6.94 5.46
CA GLY A 74 21.52 5.77 4.77
C GLY A 74 21.22 4.60 5.72
N GLU A 75 21.45 4.73 7.02
CA GLU A 75 21.17 3.68 8.00
C GLU A 75 19.65 3.41 8.07
N LEU A 76 19.27 2.11 8.17
CA LEU A 76 17.90 1.68 8.31
C LEU A 76 17.33 2.16 9.65
N VAL A 77 16.20 2.89 9.61
CA VAL A 77 15.50 3.36 10.81
C VAL A 77 14.40 2.39 11.21
N TRP A 78 13.50 2.07 10.26
CA TRP A 78 12.44 1.08 10.46
C TRP A 78 12.02 0.44 9.14
N ARG A 79 11.45 -0.78 9.24
CA ARG A 79 10.79 -1.49 8.12
C ARG A 79 9.44 -2.00 8.56
N PHE A 80 8.44 -1.81 7.68
CA PHE A 80 7.08 -2.32 7.84
C PHE A 80 6.75 -3.25 6.68
N TYR A 81 6.51 -4.53 6.95
CA TYR A 81 5.98 -5.48 5.97
C TYR A 81 4.47 -5.30 5.83
N THR A 82 3.98 -5.27 4.60
CA THR A 82 2.56 -5.06 4.26
C THR A 82 1.74 -6.35 4.21
N VAL A 83 2.41 -7.49 4.20
CA VAL A 83 1.81 -8.84 4.27
C VAL A 83 2.61 -9.71 5.22
N PRO A 84 2.00 -10.74 5.88
CA PRO A 84 2.73 -11.63 6.76
C PRO A 84 3.79 -12.45 6.00
N ASN A 85 4.76 -13.01 6.73
CA ASN A 85 5.59 -14.05 6.15
C ASN A 85 4.83 -15.40 6.16
N PRO A 86 5.18 -16.35 5.29
CA PRO A 86 4.47 -17.62 5.19
C PRO A 86 4.45 -18.46 6.49
N GLU A 87 5.47 -18.30 7.34
CA GLU A 87 5.53 -18.99 8.62
C GLU A 87 4.71 -18.30 9.73
N LYS A 88 4.18 -17.10 9.44
CA LYS A 88 3.43 -16.25 10.38
C LYS A 88 4.19 -15.94 11.68
N LYS A 89 5.53 -15.90 11.58
CA LYS A 89 6.46 -15.59 12.68
C LYS A 89 6.95 -14.15 12.59
N PRO A 90 7.46 -13.60 13.73
CA PRO A 90 8.12 -12.30 13.71
C PRO A 90 9.33 -12.26 12.76
N ASP A 91 9.47 -11.15 12.05
CA ASP A 91 10.60 -10.83 11.15
C ASP A 91 11.65 -9.94 11.83
N GLY A 92 11.37 -9.42 13.03
CA GLY A 92 12.13 -8.36 13.69
C GLY A 92 11.83 -6.96 13.14
N ALA A 93 10.68 -6.79 12.49
CA ALA A 93 10.22 -5.53 11.92
C ALA A 93 9.13 -4.87 12.79
N VAL A 94 8.93 -3.57 12.62
CA VAL A 94 7.91 -2.83 13.39
C VAL A 94 6.48 -3.30 13.09
N SER A 95 6.27 -3.99 11.97
CA SER A 95 4.99 -4.59 11.57
C SER A 95 4.63 -5.87 12.32
N ASP A 96 5.55 -6.54 13.00
CA ASP A 96 5.34 -7.89 13.55
C ASP A 96 4.11 -8.00 14.46
N ALA A 97 3.95 -7.04 15.36
CA ALA A 97 2.84 -7.06 16.32
C ALA A 97 1.47 -6.90 15.63
N ILE A 98 1.37 -6.03 14.62
CA ILE A 98 0.10 -5.80 13.93
C ILE A 98 -0.20 -6.90 12.91
N LEU A 99 0.81 -7.45 12.24
CA LEU A 99 0.64 -8.61 11.36
C LEU A 99 0.12 -9.81 12.16
N ALA A 100 0.69 -10.08 13.33
CA ALA A 100 0.22 -11.14 14.22
C ALA A 100 -1.21 -10.90 14.71
N LYS A 101 -1.59 -9.65 14.97
CA LYS A 101 -2.90 -9.28 15.54
C LYS A 101 -4.02 -9.25 14.49
N LEU A 102 -3.77 -8.76 13.29
CA LEU A 102 -4.80 -8.49 12.28
C LEU A 102 -4.63 -9.27 10.98
N ALA A 103 -3.39 -9.45 10.50
CA ALA A 103 -3.17 -9.95 9.16
C ALA A 103 -3.05 -11.48 9.10
N ASN A 104 -2.35 -12.12 10.02
CA ASN A 104 -2.07 -13.56 9.98
C ASN A 104 -3.31 -14.43 9.79
N GLU A 105 -4.43 -14.08 10.46
CA GLU A 105 -5.69 -14.82 10.39
C GLU A 105 -6.44 -14.59 9.04
N THR A 106 -6.05 -13.57 8.28
CA THR A 106 -6.66 -13.25 6.97
C THR A 106 -5.96 -13.94 5.81
N TRP A 107 -4.91 -14.73 6.09
CA TRP A 107 -4.15 -15.52 5.14
C TRP A 107 -4.21 -17.01 5.53
N GLY A 108 -4.46 -17.87 4.55
CA GLY A 108 -4.37 -19.32 4.73
C GLY A 108 -2.95 -19.81 5.00
N ASP A 109 -2.81 -21.10 5.20
CA ASP A 109 -1.51 -21.73 5.46
C ASP A 109 -0.90 -22.35 4.20
N ASP A 110 -1.58 -22.25 3.06
CA ASP A 110 -1.17 -22.84 1.77
C ASP A 110 -1.49 -21.90 0.60
N GLY A 111 -1.18 -22.36 -0.61
CA GLY A 111 -1.34 -21.59 -1.83
C GLY A 111 -0.04 -20.97 -2.31
N ALA A 112 -0.12 -20.31 -3.48
CA ALA A 112 1.07 -19.77 -4.12
C ALA A 112 1.74 -18.64 -3.33
N TRP A 113 1.00 -17.92 -2.48
CA TRP A 113 1.57 -16.83 -1.67
C TRP A 113 2.69 -17.29 -0.73
N VAL A 114 2.63 -18.56 -0.30
CA VAL A 114 3.64 -19.14 0.59
C VAL A 114 5.03 -19.17 -0.06
N THR A 115 5.09 -19.41 -1.37
CA THR A 115 6.34 -19.42 -2.15
C THR A 115 6.63 -18.07 -2.79
N ASP A 116 5.58 -17.34 -3.19
CA ASP A 116 5.68 -16.14 -4.02
C ASP A 116 5.63 -14.84 -3.19
N GLY A 117 5.56 -14.95 -1.87
CA GLY A 117 5.65 -13.81 -0.95
C GLY A 117 4.39 -12.96 -0.82
N GLY A 118 3.31 -13.26 -1.54
CA GLY A 118 1.98 -12.68 -1.36
C GLY A 118 1.71 -11.31 -1.98
N GLY A 119 2.70 -10.60 -2.49
CA GLY A 119 2.54 -9.27 -3.09
C GLY A 119 2.44 -8.13 -2.08
N GLY A 120 1.50 -7.22 -2.22
CA GLY A 120 1.29 -6.07 -1.32
C GLY A 120 2.39 -5.00 -1.42
N THR A 121 3.03 -4.87 -2.57
CA THR A 121 4.16 -3.95 -2.77
C THR A 121 3.70 -2.48 -2.77
N ALA A 122 4.46 -1.60 -2.11
CA ALA A 122 4.21 -0.15 -2.04
C ALA A 122 5.08 0.57 -3.10
N TRP A 123 4.67 0.47 -4.37
CA TRP A 123 5.49 0.88 -5.49
C TRP A 123 5.26 2.30 -5.99
N ASP A 124 4.27 3.04 -5.46
CA ASP A 124 3.99 4.42 -5.89
C ASP A 124 3.66 5.33 -4.71
N SER A 125 2.40 5.46 -4.28
CA SER A 125 2.01 6.54 -3.38
C SER A 125 2.43 6.33 -1.94
N ILE A 126 3.30 7.22 -1.48
CA ILE A 126 3.69 7.38 -0.07
C ILE A 126 3.61 8.87 0.26
N VAL A 127 2.84 9.25 1.28
CA VAL A 127 2.56 10.66 1.61
C VAL A 127 2.75 10.90 3.10
N TYR A 128 3.47 11.98 3.45
CA TYR A 128 3.60 12.43 4.83
C TYR A 128 2.47 13.40 5.21
N ASP A 129 1.66 13.03 6.18
CA ASP A 129 0.68 13.90 6.80
C ASP A 129 1.32 14.65 7.98
N THR A 130 1.61 15.92 7.75
CA THR A 130 2.28 16.79 8.73
C THR A 130 1.41 17.16 9.92
N VAL A 131 0.09 16.98 9.84
CA VAL A 131 -0.86 17.31 10.90
C VAL A 131 -0.95 16.18 11.92
N ASN A 132 -1.13 14.96 11.44
CA ASN A 132 -1.23 13.77 12.29
C ASN A 132 0.13 13.10 12.54
N ASP A 133 1.21 13.61 11.95
CA ASP A 133 2.56 13.05 12.05
C ASP A 133 2.62 11.57 11.68
N GLN A 134 2.09 11.24 10.50
CA GLN A 134 1.97 9.87 10.00
C GLN A 134 2.36 9.77 8.53
N ILE A 135 2.74 8.57 8.13
CA ILE A 135 2.97 8.21 6.73
C ILE A 135 1.78 7.41 6.23
N LEU A 136 1.19 7.87 5.12
CA LEU A 136 0.14 7.18 4.39
C LEU A 136 0.78 6.40 3.24
N ILE A 137 0.45 5.13 3.12
CA ILE A 137 1.07 4.20 2.18
C ILE A 137 -0.03 3.53 1.36
N GLY A 138 0.05 3.66 0.05
CA GLY A 138 -0.77 2.86 -0.85
C GLY A 138 -0.19 1.46 -1.03
N VAL A 139 -0.95 0.43 -0.67
CA VAL A 139 -0.53 -0.96 -0.76
C VAL A 139 -1.10 -1.62 -2.02
N GLY A 140 -0.27 -2.38 -2.70
CA GLY A 140 -0.57 -3.06 -3.95
C GLY A 140 -1.45 -4.30 -3.80
N ASN A 141 -1.73 -4.90 -4.96
CA ASN A 141 -2.47 -6.14 -5.12
C ASN A 141 -1.70 -7.37 -4.62
N GLY A 142 -2.40 -8.49 -4.57
CA GLY A 142 -1.80 -9.79 -4.23
C GLY A 142 -1.00 -10.42 -5.36
N SER A 143 -0.07 -11.30 -5.02
CA SER A 143 0.69 -12.13 -5.94
C SER A 143 0.58 -13.62 -5.56
N PRO A 144 0.05 -14.47 -6.46
CA PRO A 144 -0.72 -14.12 -7.67
C PRO A 144 -1.96 -13.26 -7.37
N TRP A 145 -2.41 -12.45 -8.34
CA TRP A 145 -3.59 -11.59 -8.15
C TRP A 145 -4.88 -12.41 -7.91
N ASN A 146 -5.01 -13.60 -8.52
CA ASN A 146 -6.15 -14.48 -8.31
C ASN A 146 -6.07 -15.17 -6.93
N PRO A 147 -7.01 -14.92 -6.00
CA PRO A 147 -7.00 -15.51 -4.66
C PRO A 147 -7.20 -17.03 -4.68
N ASP A 148 -7.86 -17.61 -5.71
CA ASP A 148 -8.06 -19.05 -5.81
C ASP A 148 -6.74 -19.80 -6.12
N ILE A 149 -5.70 -19.09 -6.54
CA ILE A 149 -4.34 -19.59 -6.71
C ILE A 149 -3.44 -19.12 -5.56
N ARG A 150 -3.59 -17.83 -5.18
CA ARG A 150 -2.81 -17.22 -4.11
C ARG A 150 -3.05 -17.91 -2.77
N ASP A 151 -4.31 -18.07 -2.38
CA ASP A 151 -4.75 -18.47 -1.04
C ASP A 151 -6.07 -19.27 -1.13
N PRO A 152 -6.04 -20.50 -1.73
CA PRO A 152 -7.24 -21.22 -2.18
C PRO A 152 -8.14 -21.71 -1.04
N ASN A 153 -7.59 -21.97 0.14
CA ASN A 153 -8.30 -22.57 1.26
C ASN A 153 -8.61 -21.55 2.39
N SER A 154 -8.60 -20.26 2.08
CA SER A 154 -8.94 -19.17 2.99
C SER A 154 -10.05 -18.30 2.42
N ASP A 155 -10.94 -17.83 3.29
CA ASP A 155 -11.92 -16.78 2.98
C ASP A 155 -11.48 -15.41 3.51
N GLY A 156 -10.26 -15.32 4.02
CA GLY A 156 -9.72 -14.11 4.62
C GLY A 156 -9.41 -13.01 3.61
N ASP A 157 -9.38 -11.78 4.09
CA ASP A 157 -9.24 -10.57 3.28
C ASP A 157 -7.84 -10.31 2.74
N ASN A 158 -6.86 -11.12 3.14
CA ASN A 158 -5.44 -10.97 2.78
C ASN A 158 -4.87 -9.59 3.14
N LEU A 159 -5.02 -9.17 4.41
CA LEU A 159 -4.48 -7.88 4.88
C LEU A 159 -2.93 -7.85 4.78
N PHE A 160 -2.36 -6.73 4.30
CA PHE A 160 -2.99 -5.45 3.96
C PHE A 160 -3.02 -5.20 2.45
N LEU A 161 -3.35 -6.20 1.61
CA LEU A 161 -3.48 -5.98 0.17
C LEU A 161 -4.51 -4.90 -0.14
N SER A 162 -4.29 -4.14 -1.22
CA SER A 162 -5.22 -3.15 -1.77
C SER A 162 -5.77 -2.19 -0.69
N SER A 163 -4.87 -1.68 0.15
CA SER A 163 -5.21 -0.85 1.31
C SER A 163 -4.50 0.50 1.27
N ILE A 164 -5.11 1.49 1.92
CA ILE A 164 -4.42 2.67 2.42
C ILE A 164 -4.01 2.35 3.85
N LEU A 165 -2.71 2.40 4.14
CA LEU A 165 -2.12 2.07 5.43
C LEU A 165 -1.49 3.33 6.03
N ALA A 166 -1.76 3.60 7.30
CA ALA A 166 -1.13 4.68 8.06
C ALA A 166 -0.19 4.12 9.13
N VAL A 167 1.01 4.66 9.18
CA VAL A 167 2.01 4.32 10.19
C VAL A 167 2.57 5.61 10.83
N ASP A 168 3.05 5.50 12.05
CA ASP A 168 3.74 6.57 12.73
C ASP A 168 4.99 7.00 11.94
N ALA A 169 5.19 8.31 11.76
CA ALA A 169 6.26 8.81 10.91
C ALA A 169 7.66 8.54 11.48
N ASP A 170 7.83 8.54 12.79
CA ASP A 170 9.13 8.37 13.43
C ASP A 170 9.48 6.90 13.69
N THR A 171 8.49 6.10 14.12
CA THR A 171 8.70 4.71 14.54
C THR A 171 8.31 3.67 13.50
N GLY A 172 7.47 4.03 12.53
CA GLY A 172 6.87 3.09 11.57
C GLY A 172 5.79 2.20 12.16
N GLU A 173 5.39 2.41 13.43
CA GLU A 173 4.33 1.63 14.07
C GLU A 173 2.98 1.88 13.41
N TYR A 174 2.17 0.81 13.30
CA TYR A 174 0.83 0.87 12.74
C TYR A 174 -0.08 1.84 13.49
N ARG A 175 -0.87 2.62 12.73
CA ARG A 175 -1.93 3.48 13.26
C ARG A 175 -3.31 3.01 12.84
N TRP A 176 -3.58 2.94 11.53
CA TRP A 176 -4.84 2.48 10.96
C TRP A 176 -4.66 1.99 9.51
N HIS A 177 -5.67 1.35 8.98
CA HIS A 177 -5.76 1.03 7.55
C HIS A 177 -7.20 1.08 7.08
N TYR A 178 -7.38 1.28 5.78
CA TYR A 178 -8.64 1.09 5.08
C TYR A 178 -8.40 0.23 3.85
N GLN A 179 -9.03 -0.94 3.79
CA GLN A 179 -8.89 -1.86 2.65
C GLN A 179 -9.94 -1.53 1.58
N THR A 180 -9.50 -1.01 0.44
CA THR A 180 -10.37 -0.56 -0.65
C THR A 180 -11.01 -1.73 -1.40
N THR A 181 -10.30 -2.88 -1.46
CA THR A 181 -10.78 -4.10 -2.15
C THR A 181 -10.39 -5.33 -1.34
N PRO A 182 -11.23 -5.75 -0.37
CA PRO A 182 -10.99 -6.96 0.42
C PRO A 182 -10.88 -8.20 -0.47
N ARG A 183 -9.91 -9.08 -0.18
CA ARG A 183 -9.63 -10.29 -0.95
C ARG A 183 -9.58 -10.03 -2.46
N ASP A 184 -8.89 -8.96 -2.87
CA ASP A 184 -8.79 -8.56 -4.28
C ASP A 184 -8.47 -9.74 -5.21
N ARG A 185 -9.21 -9.80 -6.33
CA ARG A 185 -9.12 -10.83 -7.37
C ARG A 185 -9.06 -10.27 -8.79
N TRP A 186 -8.97 -8.96 -8.92
CA TRP A 186 -9.04 -8.25 -10.20
C TRP A 186 -7.80 -7.40 -10.48
N ASP A 187 -6.74 -7.61 -9.68
CA ASP A 187 -5.53 -6.79 -9.75
C ASP A 187 -5.80 -5.31 -9.38
N TYR A 188 -6.77 -5.07 -8.49
CA TYR A 188 -7.01 -3.73 -7.98
C TYR A 188 -6.00 -3.41 -6.88
N THR A 189 -5.29 -2.31 -7.06
CA THR A 189 -4.27 -1.83 -6.11
C THR A 189 -4.71 -0.51 -5.53
N ALA A 190 -4.28 -0.17 -4.33
CA ALA A 190 -4.47 1.12 -3.68
C ALA A 190 -3.19 1.99 -3.70
N THR A 191 -2.29 1.77 -4.66
CA THR A 191 -1.03 2.51 -4.79
C THR A 191 -1.17 3.85 -5.51
N GLN A 192 -2.35 4.19 -6.03
CA GLN A 192 -2.63 5.43 -6.71
C GLN A 192 -2.41 6.63 -5.79
N GLN A 193 -2.21 7.80 -6.37
CA GLN A 193 -1.90 9.01 -5.62
C GLN A 193 -2.87 9.26 -4.47
N ILE A 194 -2.31 9.41 -3.27
CA ILE A 194 -3.02 9.81 -2.06
C ILE A 194 -2.94 11.33 -1.93
N MET A 195 -4.06 11.97 -1.66
CA MET A 195 -4.17 13.41 -1.45
C MET A 195 -4.67 13.71 -0.03
N LEU A 196 -4.19 14.80 0.53
CA LEU A 196 -4.60 15.31 1.82
C LEU A 196 -5.27 16.68 1.66
N ALA A 197 -6.37 16.90 2.36
CA ALA A 197 -7.02 18.21 2.42
C ALA A 197 -7.70 18.41 3.77
N ASP A 198 -7.95 19.68 4.11
CA ASP A 198 -8.84 20.07 5.20
C ASP A 198 -10.15 20.54 4.56
N LEU A 199 -11.24 19.82 4.80
CA LEU A 199 -12.55 20.06 4.19
C LEU A 199 -13.61 20.35 5.25
N PRO A 200 -14.63 21.19 4.99
CA PRO A 200 -15.67 21.55 5.95
C PRO A 200 -16.71 20.43 6.14
N LEU A 201 -16.24 19.24 6.52
CA LEU A 201 -17.03 18.01 6.69
C LEU A 201 -17.28 17.67 8.17
N GLY A 202 -16.70 18.43 9.10
CA GLY A 202 -16.92 18.27 10.54
C GLY A 202 -18.27 18.80 11.01
N GLU A 203 -18.59 18.55 12.27
CA GLU A 203 -19.81 19.05 12.90
C GLU A 203 -19.89 20.56 12.81
N GLY A 204 -21.06 21.10 12.40
CA GLY A 204 -21.26 22.52 12.20
C GLY A 204 -20.46 23.15 11.05
N GLY A 205 -19.84 22.34 10.16
CA GLY A 205 -19.01 22.79 9.06
C GLY A 205 -17.56 23.09 9.48
N ALA A 206 -17.10 22.53 10.59
CA ALA A 206 -15.69 22.56 10.97
C ALA A 206 -14.83 21.81 9.96
N ASP A 207 -13.58 22.24 9.78
CA ASP A 207 -12.64 21.54 8.92
C ASP A 207 -12.29 20.17 9.52
N ARG A 208 -12.32 19.15 8.65
CA ARG A 208 -11.90 17.78 8.93
C ARG A 208 -10.75 17.42 8.00
N ARG A 209 -9.64 16.97 8.57
CA ARG A 209 -8.50 16.48 7.80
C ARG A 209 -8.86 15.18 7.14
N VAL A 210 -8.75 15.09 5.82
CA VAL A 210 -9.15 13.91 5.05
C VAL A 210 -8.03 13.39 4.17
N VAL A 211 -8.09 12.06 3.96
CA VAL A 211 -7.31 11.34 2.96
C VAL A 211 -8.23 11.04 1.78
N MET A 212 -7.79 11.34 0.57
CA MET A 212 -8.56 11.07 -0.65
C MET A 212 -7.75 10.22 -1.61
N GLN A 213 -8.41 9.28 -2.27
CA GLN A 213 -7.80 8.42 -3.30
C GLN A 213 -8.84 7.93 -4.31
N ALA A 214 -8.42 7.82 -5.57
CA ALA A 214 -9.18 7.15 -6.63
C ALA A 214 -8.38 5.92 -7.13
N PRO A 215 -8.48 4.76 -6.47
CA PRO A 215 -7.78 3.55 -6.89
C PRO A 215 -8.38 2.90 -8.14
N LYS A 216 -7.75 1.82 -8.62
CA LYS A 216 -8.17 1.04 -9.80
C LYS A 216 -9.62 0.60 -9.76
N ASN A 217 -10.18 0.35 -8.57
CA ASN A 217 -11.51 -0.23 -8.38
C ASN A 217 -12.69 0.69 -8.76
N GLY A 218 -12.43 1.97 -9.05
CA GLY A 218 -13.41 2.89 -9.63
C GLY A 218 -14.22 3.73 -8.64
N PHE A 219 -13.86 3.74 -7.36
CA PHE A 219 -14.38 4.67 -6.36
C PHE A 219 -13.42 5.80 -6.05
N PHE A 220 -13.96 6.98 -5.80
CA PHE A 220 -13.25 8.07 -5.15
C PHE A 220 -13.57 8.00 -3.65
N TYR A 221 -12.56 7.63 -2.87
CA TYR A 221 -12.66 7.51 -1.42
C TYR A 221 -12.30 8.82 -0.74
N VAL A 222 -13.04 9.14 0.32
CA VAL A 222 -12.72 10.19 1.30
C VAL A 222 -12.76 9.53 2.68
N LEU A 223 -11.61 9.50 3.35
CA LEU A 223 -11.44 8.91 4.68
C LEU A 223 -11.04 9.99 5.68
N ASP A 224 -11.39 9.81 6.95
CA ASP A 224 -10.79 10.59 8.02
C ASP A 224 -9.29 10.31 8.13
N ALA A 225 -8.48 11.34 8.20
CA ALA A 225 -7.03 11.15 8.28
C ALA A 225 -6.55 10.68 9.66
N ALA A 226 -7.35 10.82 10.71
CA ALA A 226 -6.95 10.44 12.06
C ALA A 226 -7.04 8.94 12.31
N ASP A 227 -8.06 8.26 11.74
CA ASP A 227 -8.37 6.87 12.06
C ASP A 227 -8.75 5.99 10.85
N GLY A 228 -8.84 6.58 9.64
CA GLY A 228 -9.20 5.86 8.42
C GLY A 228 -10.69 5.58 8.26
N GLU A 229 -11.57 6.19 9.08
CA GLU A 229 -13.03 6.06 8.93
C GLU A 229 -13.48 6.47 7.53
N LEU A 230 -14.32 5.64 6.89
CA LEU A 230 -14.91 5.96 5.59
C LEU A 230 -15.96 7.09 5.74
N ILE A 231 -15.66 8.26 5.18
CA ILE A 231 -16.60 9.38 5.10
C ILE A 231 -17.48 9.23 3.86
N SER A 232 -16.87 8.92 2.71
CA SER A 232 -17.62 8.65 1.49
C SER A 232 -16.80 7.82 0.49
N ALA A 233 -17.51 7.04 -0.33
CA ALA A 233 -16.99 6.37 -1.51
C ALA A 233 -17.93 6.63 -2.68
N THR A 234 -17.47 7.41 -3.65
CA THR A 234 -18.28 7.82 -4.80
C THR A 234 -17.79 7.13 -6.06
N PRO A 235 -18.62 6.36 -6.77
CA PRO A 235 -18.22 5.76 -8.04
C PRO A 235 -17.98 6.86 -9.07
N PHE A 236 -16.82 6.82 -9.76
CA PHE A 236 -16.50 7.76 -10.84
C PHE A 236 -16.46 7.07 -12.22
N THR A 237 -16.73 5.76 -12.26
CA THR A 237 -16.92 4.98 -13.47
C THR A 237 -17.97 3.90 -13.28
N GLN A 238 -18.37 3.24 -14.37
CA GLN A 238 -19.21 2.04 -14.29
C GLN A 238 -18.48 0.90 -13.59
N GLN A 239 -19.20 0.13 -12.80
CA GLN A 239 -18.68 -0.99 -12.02
C GLN A 239 -19.66 -2.16 -12.09
N ASN A 240 -19.13 -3.40 -12.10
CA ASN A 240 -19.93 -4.62 -12.02
C ASN A 240 -19.33 -5.69 -11.07
N TRP A 241 -18.32 -5.30 -10.27
CA TRP A 241 -17.72 -6.14 -9.24
C TRP A 241 -18.39 -5.96 -7.87
N THR A 242 -19.10 -4.87 -7.68
CA THR A 242 -19.77 -4.46 -6.44
C THR A 242 -21.17 -3.92 -6.74
N THR A 243 -22.06 -3.96 -5.76
CA THR A 243 -23.38 -3.31 -5.83
C THR A 243 -23.32 -1.79 -5.83
N GLY A 244 -22.17 -1.22 -5.46
CA GLY A 244 -21.96 0.21 -5.23
C GLY A 244 -22.32 0.65 -3.81
N GLU A 245 -22.78 -0.27 -2.97
CA GLU A 245 -23.09 -0.04 -1.56
C GLU A 245 -21.94 -0.53 -0.66
N PHE A 246 -21.91 0.00 0.56
CA PHE A 246 -20.94 -0.35 1.60
C PHE A 246 -21.69 -0.80 2.86
N ASP A 247 -21.12 -1.76 3.57
CA ASP A 247 -21.65 -2.19 4.86
C ASP A 247 -21.36 -1.18 5.99
N GLU A 248 -21.82 -1.47 7.20
CA GLU A 248 -21.62 -0.63 8.39
C GLU A 248 -20.17 -0.42 8.79
N ASN A 249 -19.25 -1.25 8.29
CA ASN A 249 -17.81 -1.16 8.52
C ASN A 249 -17.07 -0.47 7.36
N GLY A 250 -17.81 0.07 6.37
CA GLY A 250 -17.23 0.70 5.19
C GLY A 250 -16.66 -0.29 4.17
N ARG A 251 -17.06 -1.57 4.22
CA ARG A 251 -16.61 -2.60 3.29
C ARG A 251 -17.52 -2.62 2.05
N PRO A 252 -16.99 -2.64 0.81
CA PRO A 252 -17.82 -2.73 -0.39
C PRO A 252 -18.59 -4.05 -0.44
N ILE A 253 -19.89 -4.00 -0.81
CA ILE A 253 -20.73 -5.18 -0.98
C ILE A 253 -20.49 -5.75 -2.39
N LEU A 254 -19.94 -6.97 -2.45
CA LEU A 254 -19.53 -7.60 -3.70
C LEU A 254 -20.73 -8.23 -4.43
N ILE A 255 -20.66 -8.29 -5.75
CA ILE A 255 -21.57 -9.06 -6.59
C ILE A 255 -21.04 -10.50 -6.69
N GLN A 256 -21.86 -11.50 -6.35
CA GLN A 256 -21.43 -12.90 -6.28
C GLN A 256 -20.86 -13.42 -7.60
N ASP A 257 -21.48 -13.11 -8.75
CA ASP A 257 -20.97 -13.52 -10.06
C ASP A 257 -19.56 -12.96 -10.34
N ALA A 258 -19.23 -11.79 -9.80
CA ALA A 258 -17.87 -11.24 -9.91
C ALA A 258 -16.90 -11.98 -8.99
N VAL A 259 -17.34 -12.36 -7.80
CA VAL A 259 -16.55 -13.17 -6.84
C VAL A 259 -16.26 -14.55 -7.43
N ASP A 260 -17.25 -15.18 -8.03
CA ASP A 260 -17.13 -16.51 -8.64
C ASP A 260 -16.39 -16.50 -9.99
N MET A 261 -15.88 -15.34 -10.42
CA MET A 261 -15.26 -15.15 -11.74
C MET A 261 -16.17 -15.58 -12.91
N ALA A 262 -17.49 -15.54 -12.69
CA ALA A 262 -18.51 -15.94 -13.68
C ALA A 262 -18.77 -14.87 -14.74
N LEU A 263 -18.35 -13.62 -14.50
CA LEU A 263 -18.51 -12.54 -15.46
C LEU A 263 -17.53 -12.69 -16.63
N THR A 264 -18.05 -12.51 -17.85
CA THR A 264 -17.23 -12.49 -19.06
C THR A 264 -16.30 -11.26 -19.10
N VAL A 265 -16.75 -10.14 -18.52
CA VAL A 265 -16.02 -8.88 -18.45
C VAL A 265 -16.22 -8.27 -17.07
N VAL A 266 -15.13 -7.94 -16.39
CA VAL A 266 -15.14 -7.16 -15.15
C VAL A 266 -14.84 -5.70 -15.46
N ILE A 267 -15.60 -4.79 -14.88
CA ILE A 267 -15.49 -3.34 -15.05
C ILE A 267 -15.31 -2.70 -13.67
N PRO A 268 -14.23 -1.92 -13.46
CA PRO A 268 -13.09 -1.69 -14.35
C PRO A 268 -12.27 -2.97 -14.60
N GLY A 269 -11.55 -3.01 -15.73
CA GLY A 269 -10.58 -4.09 -15.99
C GLY A 269 -9.32 -3.97 -15.09
N PRO A 270 -8.33 -4.86 -15.23
CA PRO A 270 -7.15 -4.91 -14.35
C PRO A 270 -6.22 -3.70 -14.47
N THR A 271 -6.29 -2.93 -15.56
CA THR A 271 -5.58 -1.65 -15.67
C THR A 271 -6.23 -0.55 -14.84
N GLY A 272 -7.46 -0.77 -14.38
CA GLY A 272 -8.21 0.10 -13.47
C GLY A 272 -8.92 1.26 -14.17
N ALA A 273 -9.82 1.89 -13.42
CA ALA A 273 -10.48 3.15 -13.80
C ALA A 273 -9.52 4.34 -13.72
N HIS A 274 -8.56 4.28 -12.81
CA HIS A 274 -7.43 5.18 -12.63
C HIS A 274 -6.22 4.35 -12.20
N ASN A 275 -5.01 4.76 -12.62
CA ASN A 275 -3.78 4.06 -12.28
C ASN A 275 -2.77 5.04 -11.66
N TRP A 276 -1.48 4.84 -11.85
CA TRP A 276 -0.40 5.61 -11.22
C TRP A 276 -0.29 7.08 -11.67
N HIS A 277 -0.99 7.48 -12.71
CA HIS A 277 -0.96 8.86 -13.19
C HIS A 277 -1.48 9.81 -12.10
N PRO A 278 -0.87 11.00 -11.92
CA PRO A 278 -1.39 12.00 -10.99
C PRO A 278 -2.80 12.47 -11.38
N MET A 279 -3.62 12.74 -10.36
CA MET A 279 -4.94 13.39 -10.52
C MET A 279 -4.80 14.91 -10.38
#